data_eec2b34c5aea4f4645efca8c73dfe781
#
_entry.id   eec2b34c5aea4f4645efca8c73dfe781
#
_cell.length_a   1.000
_cell.length_b   1.000
_cell.length_c   1.000
_cell.angle_alpha   90.00
_cell.angle_beta   90.00
_cell.angle_gamma   90.00
#
_symmetry.space_group_name_H-M   'P 1'
#
loop_
_entity.id
_entity.type
_entity.pdbx_description
1 polymer ?
#
loop_
_entity_poly.entity_id
_entity_poly.type
_entity_poly.pdbx_seq_one_letter_code
_entity_poly.pdbx_strand_id
1 'polypeptide(L)'
;MSPTGADPAVLPKYEHLYLHVPFCARRCSYCDFAIAVRREVPWRSFADCVSRECETRRVREQSALLRTVYLGGGTPSRLGAEGVRATLEALRSHVQWANDAEVTLEANPEDISVDAVIAWREAGVNRLSIGVQSFDDDVLSWMHRVHDAASAVRAVEAARMGGIAAFSLDLIFATPERLARDWEHDLRQLIALAPDHVSLYGLTVEPQTPLGRWHARGEEAEAPEERYEREFLSAHSQLVGAGFEHYEVSNFARPGRRARHNSAYWRGVPYLGLGPSAHGFDGATRRWNIEAFAGWQRAVEADRDPVDGQEGLTPANRTAEMVYLGLRTVDGLVIEAEETERVSAWERAGWGEVIQRDGQTRLVCTAEGWMRLDALAADLTAFRSPS
;
A
#
# COMPACT_ATOMS: atom_id res chain seq x y z
N MET A 1 -37.99 34.11 -8.14
CA MET A 1 -36.62 34.26 -7.62
C MET A 1 -35.94 32.94 -7.86
N SER A 2 -35.07 32.86 -8.87
CA SER A 2 -34.30 31.65 -9.22
C SER A 2 -33.26 31.40 -8.13
N PRO A 3 -32.96 30.12 -7.75
CA PRO A 3 -31.88 29.85 -6.84
C PRO A 3 -30.56 30.12 -7.51
N THR A 4 -29.83 31.02 -6.90
CA THR A 4 -28.49 31.49 -7.25
C THR A 4 -27.51 30.34 -7.37
N GLY A 5 -26.65 30.45 -8.37
CA GLY A 5 -25.64 29.53 -8.82
C GLY A 5 -24.83 28.89 -7.73
N ALA A 6 -24.71 27.57 -7.83
CA ALA A 6 -23.62 26.85 -7.22
C ALA A 6 -22.33 27.32 -7.89
N ASP A 7 -21.42 27.82 -7.07
CA ASP A 7 -20.04 28.08 -7.47
C ASP A 7 -19.48 26.83 -8.19
N PRO A 8 -18.83 26.94 -9.34
CA PRO A 8 -18.26 25.77 -9.98
C PRO A 8 -17.27 25.14 -8.98
N ALA A 9 -17.61 23.94 -8.49
CA ALA A 9 -16.83 23.22 -7.52
C ALA A 9 -15.37 23.22 -7.98
N VAL A 10 -14.50 23.86 -7.23
CA VAL A 10 -13.05 23.80 -7.46
C VAL A 10 -12.69 22.33 -7.38
N LEU A 11 -12.40 21.72 -8.52
CA LEU A 11 -11.98 20.31 -8.58
C LEU A 11 -10.79 20.12 -7.67
N PRO A 12 -10.79 19.06 -6.83
CA PRO A 12 -9.68 18.77 -5.96
C PRO A 12 -8.41 18.58 -6.81
N LYS A 13 -7.33 19.26 -6.41
CA LYS A 13 -6.06 19.10 -7.10
C LYS A 13 -5.28 17.97 -6.46
N TYR A 14 -5.08 16.89 -7.21
CA TYR A 14 -4.31 15.74 -6.74
C TYR A 14 -2.82 16.08 -6.58
N GLU A 15 -2.26 15.76 -5.42
CA GLU A 15 -0.82 15.81 -5.13
C GLU A 15 -0.19 14.41 -5.08
N HIS A 16 -1.01 13.35 -5.16
CA HIS A 16 -0.61 11.95 -5.06
C HIS A 16 -1.17 11.15 -6.23
N LEU A 17 -0.34 10.30 -6.85
CA LEU A 17 -0.73 9.45 -7.97
C LEU A 17 -0.33 8.01 -7.70
N TYR A 18 -1.31 7.09 -7.82
CA TYR A 18 -1.11 5.65 -7.89
C TYR A 18 -1.30 5.15 -9.31
N LEU A 19 -0.33 4.41 -9.83
CA LEU A 19 -0.45 3.71 -11.11
C LEU A 19 -0.46 2.20 -10.85
N HIS A 20 -1.55 1.54 -11.23
CA HIS A 20 -1.64 0.09 -11.16
C HIS A 20 -1.00 -0.55 -12.39
N VAL A 21 0.05 -1.35 -12.16
CA VAL A 21 0.75 -2.15 -13.17
C VAL A 21 0.39 -3.62 -12.95
N PRO A 22 -0.44 -4.23 -13.81
CA PRO A 22 -1.06 -5.53 -13.50
C PRO A 22 -0.16 -6.74 -13.74
N PHE A 23 1.02 -6.59 -14.31
CA PHE A 23 1.80 -7.71 -14.84
C PHE A 23 2.53 -8.49 -13.75
N CYS A 24 2.40 -9.83 -13.80
CA CYS A 24 3.14 -10.78 -12.97
C CYS A 24 3.71 -11.91 -13.83
N ALA A 25 4.80 -12.53 -13.37
CA ALA A 25 5.33 -13.74 -13.98
C ALA A 25 4.42 -14.95 -13.72
N ARG A 26 3.87 -15.03 -12.51
CA ARG A 26 2.88 -16.02 -12.06
C ARG A 26 2.00 -15.47 -10.94
N ARG A 27 0.91 -16.17 -10.62
CA ARG A 27 0.07 -15.82 -9.47
C ARG A 27 0.60 -16.47 -8.20
N CYS A 28 0.85 -15.67 -7.19
CA CYS A 28 1.17 -16.16 -5.85
C CYS A 28 -0.06 -16.83 -5.21
N SER A 29 0.18 -17.78 -4.27
CA SER A 29 -0.90 -18.56 -3.67
C SER A 29 -1.92 -17.74 -2.87
N TYR A 30 -1.47 -16.64 -2.26
CA TYR A 30 -2.25 -15.77 -1.38
C TYR A 30 -2.78 -14.50 -2.05
N CYS A 31 -2.34 -14.18 -3.28
CA CYS A 31 -2.57 -12.87 -3.88
C CYS A 31 -3.95 -12.76 -4.51
N ASP A 32 -4.73 -11.77 -4.07
CA ASP A 32 -6.05 -11.38 -4.57
C ASP A 32 -6.01 -10.18 -5.54
N PHE A 33 -4.85 -9.58 -5.75
CA PHE A 33 -4.73 -8.41 -6.60
C PHE A 33 -5.15 -8.67 -8.04
N ALA A 34 -5.64 -7.63 -8.69
CA ALA A 34 -5.96 -7.60 -10.11
C ALA A 34 -4.66 -7.74 -10.94
N ILE A 35 -4.34 -8.96 -11.34
CA ILE A 35 -3.11 -9.25 -12.07
C ILE A 35 -3.36 -9.86 -13.44
N ALA A 36 -2.42 -9.61 -14.35
CA ALA A 36 -2.32 -10.24 -15.66
C ALA A 36 -1.01 -11.01 -15.75
N VAL A 37 -1.10 -12.35 -15.68
CA VAL A 37 0.10 -13.19 -15.85
C VAL A 37 0.58 -13.11 -17.29
N ARG A 38 1.82 -12.68 -17.50
CA ARG A 38 2.44 -12.50 -18.81
C ARG A 38 3.90 -12.97 -18.81
N ARG A 39 4.26 -13.77 -19.81
CA ARG A 39 5.66 -14.13 -20.06
C ARG A 39 6.42 -12.91 -20.61
N GLU A 40 5.84 -12.26 -21.61
CA GLU A 40 6.33 -11.01 -22.19
C GLU A 40 5.37 -9.87 -21.84
N VAL A 41 5.91 -8.81 -21.25
CA VAL A 41 5.13 -7.66 -20.82
C VAL A 41 4.98 -6.67 -21.97
N PRO A 42 3.75 -6.31 -22.38
CA PRO A 42 3.52 -5.37 -23.47
C PRO A 42 3.70 -3.92 -23.00
N TRP A 43 4.90 -3.59 -22.49
CA TRP A 43 5.17 -2.32 -21.84
C TRP A 43 4.96 -1.09 -22.73
N ARG A 44 5.23 -1.21 -24.07
CA ARG A 44 4.99 -0.07 -24.98
C ARG A 44 3.52 0.29 -25.05
N SER A 45 2.66 -0.68 -25.35
CA SER A 45 1.22 -0.41 -25.38
C SER A 45 0.66 -0.02 -24.02
N PHE A 46 1.24 -0.53 -22.93
CA PHE A 46 0.85 -0.11 -21.58
C PHE A 46 1.18 1.38 -21.33
N ALA A 47 2.39 1.82 -21.64
CA ALA A 47 2.78 3.23 -21.51
C ALA A 47 1.95 4.15 -22.40
N ASP A 48 1.67 3.75 -23.65
CA ASP A 48 0.79 4.48 -24.55
C ASP A 48 -0.64 4.61 -23.99
N CYS A 49 -1.18 3.53 -23.43
CA CYS A 49 -2.50 3.56 -22.78
C CYS A 49 -2.51 4.44 -21.54
N VAL A 50 -1.46 4.44 -20.70
CA VAL A 50 -1.34 5.34 -19.55
C VAL A 50 -1.39 6.80 -20.01
N SER A 51 -0.67 7.16 -21.09
CA SER A 51 -0.73 8.50 -21.67
C SER A 51 -2.14 8.88 -22.14
N ARG A 52 -2.81 7.99 -22.88
CA ARG A 52 -4.19 8.20 -23.36
C ARG A 52 -5.20 8.31 -22.20
N GLU A 53 -5.05 7.50 -21.14
CA GLU A 53 -5.90 7.62 -19.95
C GLU A 53 -5.74 9.02 -19.31
N CYS A 54 -4.49 9.51 -19.22
CA CYS A 54 -4.23 10.85 -18.72
C CYS A 54 -4.93 11.94 -19.56
N GLU A 55 -4.94 11.80 -20.88
CA GLU A 55 -5.62 12.72 -21.80
C GLU A 55 -7.15 12.66 -21.64
N THR A 56 -7.73 11.45 -21.75
CA THR A 56 -9.18 11.21 -21.65
C THR A 56 -9.74 11.73 -20.33
N ARG A 57 -9.01 11.53 -19.23
CA ARG A 57 -9.40 11.98 -17.90
C ARG A 57 -8.97 13.40 -17.56
N ARG A 58 -8.34 14.12 -18.48
CA ARG A 58 -7.85 15.51 -18.29
C ARG A 58 -7.02 15.66 -17.02
N VAL A 59 -6.10 14.73 -16.79
CA VAL A 59 -5.32 14.63 -15.53
C VAL A 59 -4.55 15.93 -15.25
N ARG A 60 -4.07 16.63 -16.30
CA ARG A 60 -3.36 17.92 -16.17
C ARG A 60 -4.19 18.99 -15.46
N GLU A 61 -5.51 19.04 -15.73
CA GLU A 61 -6.41 20.04 -15.16
C GLU A 61 -6.73 19.75 -13.69
N GLN A 62 -6.68 18.47 -13.30
CA GLN A 62 -7.06 17.96 -11.98
C GLN A 62 -5.86 17.82 -11.03
N SER A 63 -4.63 17.94 -11.52
CA SER A 63 -3.44 17.72 -10.71
C SER A 63 -2.78 19.04 -10.30
N ALA A 64 -2.34 19.07 -9.05
CA ALA A 64 -1.35 20.02 -8.58
C ALA A 64 0.07 19.51 -8.91
N LEU A 65 1.07 20.07 -8.26
CA LEU A 65 2.42 19.54 -8.29
C LEU A 65 2.46 18.21 -7.51
N LEU A 66 2.69 17.09 -8.21
CA LEU A 66 2.69 15.77 -7.56
C LEU A 66 3.83 15.65 -6.56
N ARG A 67 3.48 15.28 -5.34
CA ARG A 67 4.42 15.00 -4.24
C ARG A 67 4.79 13.54 -4.16
N THR A 68 3.91 12.64 -4.64
CA THR A 68 4.20 11.21 -4.72
C THR A 68 3.66 10.59 -6.00
N VAL A 69 4.42 9.65 -6.56
CA VAL A 69 4.02 8.76 -7.64
C VAL A 69 4.36 7.34 -7.21
N TYR A 70 3.37 6.47 -7.19
CA TYR A 70 3.53 5.09 -6.74
C TYR A 70 3.11 4.13 -7.86
N LEU A 71 4.06 3.31 -8.32
CA LEU A 71 3.82 2.22 -9.25
C LEU A 71 3.68 0.94 -8.44
N GLY A 72 2.46 0.41 -8.38
CA GLY A 72 2.12 -0.78 -7.59
C GLY A 72 1.20 -1.75 -8.32
N GLY A 73 0.74 -2.77 -7.60
CA GLY A 73 -0.29 -3.70 -8.05
C GLY A 73 0.18 -5.13 -8.28
N GLY A 74 0.43 -5.54 -9.51
CA GLY A 74 0.99 -6.86 -9.82
C GLY A 74 2.47 -6.91 -9.47
N THR A 75 3.32 -6.55 -10.43
CA THR A 75 4.77 -6.46 -10.26
C THR A 75 5.31 -5.40 -11.21
N PRO A 76 5.37 -4.13 -10.82
CA PRO A 76 5.82 -3.04 -11.68
C PRO A 76 7.23 -3.21 -12.24
N SER A 77 8.15 -3.85 -11.49
CA SER A 77 9.51 -4.17 -11.96
C SER A 77 9.53 -5.04 -13.23
N ARG A 78 8.45 -5.80 -13.49
CA ARG A 78 8.28 -6.60 -14.72
C ARG A 78 8.20 -5.77 -16.00
N LEU A 79 7.94 -4.47 -15.89
CA LEU A 79 8.07 -3.55 -17.05
C LEU A 79 9.51 -3.49 -17.58
N GLY A 80 10.50 -3.86 -16.77
CA GLY A 80 11.91 -3.71 -17.08
C GLY A 80 12.37 -2.25 -17.13
N ALA A 81 13.64 -2.00 -17.41
CA ALA A 81 14.20 -0.65 -17.43
C ALA A 81 13.50 0.27 -18.45
N GLU A 82 13.33 -0.20 -19.68
CA GLU A 82 12.70 0.57 -20.75
C GLU A 82 11.23 0.86 -20.49
N GLY A 83 10.47 -0.12 -19.96
CA GLY A 83 9.05 0.04 -19.68
C GLY A 83 8.79 0.98 -18.50
N VAL A 84 9.60 0.91 -17.45
CA VAL A 84 9.52 1.86 -16.32
C VAL A 84 9.81 3.28 -16.82
N ARG A 85 10.89 3.46 -17.60
CA ARG A 85 11.24 4.76 -18.17
C ARG A 85 10.12 5.32 -19.03
N ALA A 86 9.61 4.54 -20.00
CA ALA A 86 8.52 4.98 -20.89
C ALA A 86 7.24 5.33 -20.14
N THR A 87 6.88 4.55 -19.11
CA THR A 87 5.70 4.80 -18.28
C THR A 87 5.85 6.10 -17.48
N LEU A 88 7.01 6.34 -16.86
CA LEU A 88 7.26 7.57 -16.12
C LEU A 88 7.33 8.80 -17.04
N GLU A 89 7.88 8.67 -18.24
CA GLU A 89 7.87 9.72 -19.28
C GLU A 89 6.45 10.04 -19.73
N ALA A 90 5.60 9.02 -19.95
CA ALA A 90 4.19 9.18 -20.27
C ALA A 90 3.47 10.00 -19.18
N LEU A 91 3.66 9.67 -17.90
CA LEU A 91 3.06 10.44 -16.81
C LEU A 91 3.58 11.88 -16.76
N ARG A 92 4.90 12.10 -16.90
CA ARG A 92 5.52 13.44 -16.86
C ARG A 92 5.06 14.36 -17.98
N SER A 93 4.65 13.80 -19.12
CA SER A 93 4.10 14.62 -20.23
C SER A 93 2.74 15.27 -19.87
N HIS A 94 2.03 14.74 -18.86
CA HIS A 94 0.70 15.22 -18.46
C HIS A 94 0.69 15.97 -17.13
N VAL A 95 1.61 15.68 -16.20
CA VAL A 95 1.60 16.27 -14.84
C VAL A 95 2.98 16.71 -14.40
N GLN A 96 3.03 17.78 -13.63
CA GLN A 96 4.27 18.28 -13.04
C GLN A 96 4.53 17.58 -11.70
N TRP A 97 5.80 17.31 -11.41
CA TRP A 97 6.23 16.67 -10.17
C TRP A 97 7.08 17.63 -9.34
N ALA A 98 6.93 17.56 -8.03
CA ALA A 98 7.81 18.28 -7.12
C ALA A 98 9.27 17.77 -7.28
N ASN A 99 10.22 18.65 -7.09
CA ASN A 99 11.64 18.28 -7.20
C ASN A 99 12.04 17.17 -6.21
N ASP A 100 11.34 17.12 -5.06
CA ASP A 100 11.52 16.14 -4.00
C ASP A 100 10.41 15.07 -4.00
N ALA A 101 9.70 14.87 -5.12
CA ALA A 101 8.64 13.87 -5.21
C ALA A 101 9.16 12.47 -4.86
N GLU A 102 8.42 11.76 -4.00
CA GLU A 102 8.67 10.34 -3.78
C GLU A 102 8.13 9.54 -4.97
N VAL A 103 9.00 8.80 -5.64
CA VAL A 103 8.66 7.94 -6.77
C VAL A 103 8.97 6.50 -6.39
N THR A 104 7.94 5.76 -6.02
CA THR A 104 8.05 4.37 -5.55
C THR A 104 7.77 3.39 -6.68
N LEU A 105 8.60 2.35 -6.76
CA LEU A 105 8.42 1.19 -7.64
C LEU A 105 8.36 -0.08 -6.78
N GLU A 106 7.27 -0.84 -6.87
CA GLU A 106 7.23 -2.20 -6.33
C GLU A 106 8.05 -3.13 -7.21
N ALA A 107 8.88 -3.96 -6.57
CA ALA A 107 9.79 -4.86 -7.26
C ALA A 107 9.87 -6.22 -6.57
N ASN A 108 9.95 -7.27 -7.38
CA ASN A 108 10.31 -8.59 -6.88
C ASN A 108 11.83 -8.79 -6.91
N PRO A 109 12.39 -9.56 -5.97
CA PRO A 109 13.83 -9.81 -5.91
C PRO A 109 14.45 -10.31 -7.24
N GLU A 110 13.76 -11.17 -7.98
CA GLU A 110 14.21 -11.72 -9.24
C GLU A 110 14.38 -10.68 -10.37
N ASP A 111 13.73 -9.53 -10.28
CA ASP A 111 13.82 -8.45 -11.29
C ASP A 111 14.89 -7.40 -10.92
N ILE A 112 15.47 -7.48 -9.71
CA ILE A 112 16.41 -6.47 -9.20
C ILE A 112 17.85 -6.85 -9.53
N SER A 113 18.49 -6.05 -10.35
CA SER A 113 19.93 -6.07 -10.60
C SER A 113 20.50 -4.66 -10.49
N VAL A 114 21.81 -4.54 -10.35
CA VAL A 114 22.49 -3.22 -10.28
C VAL A 114 22.12 -2.35 -11.48
N ASP A 115 22.19 -2.92 -12.68
CA ASP A 115 21.87 -2.20 -13.93
C ASP A 115 20.39 -1.78 -13.97
N ALA A 116 19.47 -2.66 -13.55
CA ALA A 116 18.05 -2.34 -13.50
C ALA A 116 17.79 -1.17 -12.52
N VAL A 117 18.39 -1.20 -11.32
CA VAL A 117 18.24 -0.14 -10.33
C VAL A 117 18.83 1.18 -10.83
N ILE A 118 19.99 1.18 -11.46
CA ILE A 118 20.59 2.37 -12.09
C ILE A 118 19.61 2.97 -13.13
N ALA A 119 19.07 2.14 -14.02
CA ALA A 119 18.14 2.58 -15.05
C ALA A 119 16.83 3.12 -14.47
N TRP A 120 16.28 2.48 -13.44
CA TRP A 120 15.06 2.97 -12.74
C TRP A 120 15.32 4.30 -12.04
N ARG A 121 16.47 4.45 -11.37
CA ARG A 121 16.87 5.71 -10.74
C ARG A 121 17.03 6.82 -11.77
N GLU A 122 17.65 6.56 -12.91
CA GLU A 122 17.80 7.51 -14.02
C GLU A 122 16.44 7.91 -14.60
N ALA A 123 15.47 6.99 -14.62
CA ALA A 123 14.08 7.28 -14.99
C ALA A 123 13.36 8.13 -13.90
N GLY A 124 13.93 8.23 -12.69
CA GLY A 124 13.44 9.06 -11.61
C GLY A 124 12.81 8.30 -10.43
N VAL A 125 12.89 6.97 -10.40
CA VAL A 125 12.54 6.18 -9.20
C VAL A 125 13.54 6.49 -8.10
N ASN A 126 13.06 6.78 -6.88
CA ASN A 126 13.93 7.06 -5.73
C ASN A 126 13.61 6.20 -4.51
N ARG A 127 12.58 5.34 -4.60
CA ARG A 127 12.19 4.39 -3.57
C ARG A 127 11.81 3.06 -4.19
N LEU A 128 12.26 1.94 -3.61
CA LEU A 128 11.81 0.58 -3.96
C LEU A 128 10.98 0.00 -2.81
N SER A 129 9.92 -0.76 -3.14
CA SER A 129 9.25 -1.69 -2.22
C SER A 129 9.55 -3.09 -2.71
N ILE A 130 10.32 -3.84 -1.94
CA ILE A 130 10.86 -5.14 -2.35
C ILE A 130 10.05 -6.25 -1.69
N GLY A 131 9.29 -6.98 -2.49
CA GLY A 131 8.43 -8.07 -2.05
C GLY A 131 9.22 -9.33 -1.68
N VAL A 132 9.88 -9.36 -0.53
CA VAL A 132 10.65 -10.49 -0.01
C VAL A 132 9.74 -11.60 0.50
N GLN A 133 8.74 -11.27 1.28
CA GLN A 133 7.71 -12.08 1.93
C GLN A 133 8.24 -13.00 3.05
N SER A 134 9.37 -13.69 2.87
CA SER A 134 10.03 -14.55 3.86
C SER A 134 11.50 -14.77 3.47
N PHE A 135 12.32 -15.18 4.44
CA PHE A 135 13.67 -15.71 4.20
C PHE A 135 13.74 -17.24 4.40
N ASP A 136 12.59 -17.90 4.35
CA ASP A 136 12.43 -19.34 4.40
C ASP A 136 12.02 -19.87 3.02
N ASP A 137 12.86 -20.72 2.40
CA ASP A 137 12.65 -21.21 1.02
C ASP A 137 11.42 -22.10 0.88
N ASP A 138 11.05 -22.87 1.94
CA ASP A 138 9.85 -23.70 1.93
C ASP A 138 8.59 -22.82 1.96
N VAL A 139 8.60 -21.74 2.73
CA VAL A 139 7.54 -20.74 2.77
C VAL A 139 7.43 -20.02 1.42
N LEU A 140 8.54 -19.57 0.84
CA LEU A 140 8.57 -18.93 -0.48
C LEU A 140 8.03 -19.85 -1.58
N SER A 141 8.43 -21.13 -1.56
CA SER A 141 7.92 -22.15 -2.48
C SER A 141 6.41 -22.35 -2.33
N TRP A 142 5.90 -22.46 -1.09
CA TRP A 142 4.47 -22.57 -0.80
C TRP A 142 3.70 -21.32 -1.24
N MET A 143 4.29 -20.14 -1.10
CA MET A 143 3.74 -18.88 -1.59
C MET A 143 3.75 -18.77 -3.11
N HIS A 144 4.32 -19.73 -3.83
CA HIS A 144 4.57 -19.69 -5.27
C HIS A 144 5.47 -18.51 -5.68
N ARG A 145 6.45 -18.14 -4.84
CA ARG A 145 7.44 -17.12 -5.22
C ARG A 145 8.44 -17.69 -6.24
N VAL A 146 9.00 -16.83 -7.07
CA VAL A 146 10.01 -17.19 -8.06
C VAL A 146 11.41 -17.17 -7.46
N HIS A 147 11.67 -16.22 -6.57
CA HIS A 147 12.92 -16.04 -5.87
C HIS A 147 13.05 -16.95 -4.65
N ASP A 148 14.28 -17.18 -4.20
CA ASP A 148 14.67 -17.79 -2.94
C ASP A 148 15.21 -16.73 -1.95
N ALA A 149 15.45 -17.12 -0.71
CA ALA A 149 15.97 -16.24 0.34
C ALA A 149 17.31 -15.59 -0.05
N ALA A 150 18.20 -16.35 -0.69
CA ALA A 150 19.48 -15.84 -1.15
C ALA A 150 19.32 -14.77 -2.25
N SER A 151 18.34 -14.91 -3.12
CA SER A 151 17.99 -13.91 -4.14
C SER A 151 17.46 -12.62 -3.52
N ALA A 152 16.67 -12.72 -2.43
CA ALA A 152 16.20 -11.55 -1.69
C ALA A 152 17.38 -10.74 -1.11
N VAL A 153 18.38 -11.41 -0.54
CA VAL A 153 19.59 -10.76 -0.03
C VAL A 153 20.36 -10.08 -1.17
N ARG A 154 20.59 -10.79 -2.27
CA ARG A 154 21.28 -10.21 -3.45
C ARG A 154 20.54 -9.02 -4.03
N ALA A 155 19.21 -9.03 -4.04
CA ALA A 155 18.40 -7.91 -4.50
C ALA A 155 18.59 -6.65 -3.66
N VAL A 156 18.68 -6.79 -2.33
CA VAL A 156 18.98 -5.67 -1.42
C VAL A 156 20.39 -5.11 -1.66
N GLU A 157 21.38 -5.98 -1.86
CA GLU A 157 22.75 -5.56 -2.22
C GLU A 157 22.76 -4.81 -3.56
N ALA A 158 22.06 -5.33 -4.57
CA ALA A 158 21.94 -4.69 -5.87
C ALA A 158 21.22 -3.33 -5.78
N ALA A 159 20.19 -3.19 -4.96
CA ALA A 159 19.51 -1.93 -4.72
C ALA A 159 20.47 -0.88 -4.15
N ARG A 160 21.29 -1.25 -3.17
CA ARG A 160 22.32 -0.36 -2.60
C ARG A 160 23.40 -0.01 -3.62
N MET A 161 23.95 -0.99 -4.31
CA MET A 161 24.99 -0.77 -5.32
C MET A 161 24.51 0.09 -6.50
N GLY A 162 23.25 -0.05 -6.89
CA GLY A 162 22.58 0.80 -7.87
C GLY A 162 22.28 2.21 -7.38
N GLY A 163 22.46 2.48 -6.06
CA GLY A 163 22.36 3.81 -5.46
C GLY A 163 20.94 4.31 -5.28
N ILE A 164 19.95 3.41 -5.05
CA ILE A 164 18.58 3.84 -4.71
C ILE A 164 18.58 4.60 -3.38
N ALA A 165 17.81 5.68 -3.30
CA ALA A 165 17.81 6.56 -2.13
C ALA A 165 17.11 5.98 -0.89
N ALA A 166 16.13 5.10 -1.09
CA ALA A 166 15.41 4.41 -0.02
C ALA A 166 14.82 3.09 -0.51
N PHE A 167 14.71 2.10 0.37
CA PHE A 167 13.97 0.87 0.07
C PHE A 167 13.23 0.32 1.28
N SER A 168 12.10 -0.33 0.98
CA SER A 168 11.29 -1.12 1.89
C SER A 168 11.53 -2.60 1.65
N LEU A 169 11.46 -3.41 2.73
CA LEU A 169 11.31 -4.85 2.63
C LEU A 169 9.92 -5.24 3.12
N ASP A 170 9.20 -6.00 2.31
CA ASP A 170 7.84 -6.41 2.61
C ASP A 170 7.84 -7.89 2.98
N LEU A 171 7.33 -8.23 4.18
CA LEU A 171 7.21 -9.59 4.69
C LEU A 171 5.76 -9.91 5.04
N ILE A 172 5.44 -11.21 5.00
CA ILE A 172 4.14 -11.75 5.42
C ILE A 172 4.36 -12.61 6.66
N PHE A 173 3.61 -12.36 7.73
CA PHE A 173 3.62 -13.17 8.95
C PHE A 173 2.33 -14.00 9.10
N ALA A 174 2.21 -14.78 10.17
CA ALA A 174 1.07 -15.67 10.43
C ALA A 174 0.82 -16.71 9.30
N THR A 175 1.90 -17.30 8.78
CA THR A 175 1.81 -18.41 7.83
C THR A 175 1.30 -19.67 8.50
N PRO A 176 0.70 -20.64 7.75
CA PRO A 176 0.23 -21.90 8.34
C PRO A 176 1.26 -22.62 9.20
N GLU A 177 0.83 -23.18 10.35
CA GLU A 177 1.73 -23.80 11.31
C GLU A 177 2.53 -24.98 10.74
N ARG A 178 1.95 -25.72 9.81
CA ARG A 178 2.61 -26.87 9.18
C ARG A 178 3.90 -26.52 8.43
N LEU A 179 4.08 -25.23 8.07
CA LEU A 179 5.32 -24.77 7.41
C LEU A 179 6.49 -24.66 8.39
N ALA A 180 6.24 -24.73 9.70
CA ALA A 180 7.25 -24.69 10.76
C ALA A 180 8.24 -23.52 10.64
N ARG A 181 7.81 -22.40 10.06
CA ARG A 181 8.63 -21.20 9.82
C ARG A 181 9.22 -20.65 11.12
N ASP A 182 10.49 -20.33 11.11
CA ASP A 182 11.15 -19.53 12.16
C ASP A 182 10.98 -18.04 11.89
N TRP A 183 9.91 -17.43 12.44
CA TRP A 183 9.64 -16.00 12.32
C TRP A 183 10.76 -15.12 12.88
N GLU A 184 11.36 -15.55 13.96
CA GLU A 184 12.48 -14.85 14.59
C GLU A 184 13.72 -14.82 13.67
N HIS A 185 13.94 -15.88 12.89
CA HIS A 185 14.97 -15.90 11.86
C HIS A 185 14.70 -14.85 10.79
N ASP A 186 13.47 -14.77 10.29
CA ASP A 186 13.09 -13.78 9.26
C ASP A 186 13.30 -12.34 9.77
N LEU A 187 12.90 -12.04 11.00
CA LEU A 187 13.12 -10.73 11.61
C LEU A 187 14.61 -10.40 11.78
N ARG A 188 15.44 -11.37 12.21
CA ARG A 188 16.89 -11.16 12.30
C ARG A 188 17.51 -10.86 10.92
N GLN A 189 17.14 -11.61 9.89
CA GLN A 189 17.62 -11.37 8.51
C GLN A 189 17.20 -9.98 8.02
N LEU A 190 15.94 -9.63 8.20
CA LEU A 190 15.41 -8.31 7.82
C LEU A 190 16.16 -7.17 8.51
N ILE A 191 16.37 -7.27 9.84
CA ILE A 191 17.09 -6.24 10.62
C ILE A 191 18.55 -6.14 10.17
N ALA A 192 19.22 -7.28 9.92
CA ALA A 192 20.59 -7.31 9.43
C ALA A 192 20.76 -6.65 8.05
N LEU A 193 19.74 -6.75 7.19
CA LEU A 193 19.69 -6.06 5.90
C LEU A 193 19.47 -4.56 6.04
N ALA A 194 19.19 -4.02 7.22
CA ALA A 194 19.08 -2.61 7.55
C ALA A 194 18.32 -1.77 6.50
N PRO A 195 17.04 -2.08 6.18
CA PRO A 195 16.25 -1.27 5.29
C PRO A 195 15.89 0.09 5.91
N ASP A 196 15.44 1.02 5.07
CA ASP A 196 14.88 2.30 5.53
C ASP A 196 13.45 2.14 6.07
N HIS A 197 12.74 1.14 5.57
CA HIS A 197 11.33 0.91 5.83
C HIS A 197 11.01 -0.60 5.80
N VAL A 198 9.98 -1.00 6.52
CA VAL A 198 9.49 -2.38 6.55
C VAL A 198 7.98 -2.37 6.47
N SER A 199 7.42 -3.23 5.62
CA SER A 199 5.99 -3.52 5.59
C SER A 199 5.76 -4.95 6.06
N LEU A 200 4.92 -5.13 7.07
CA LEU A 200 4.54 -6.44 7.60
C LEU A 200 3.03 -6.66 7.41
N TYR A 201 2.70 -7.71 6.68
CA TYR A 201 1.31 -8.07 6.42
C TYR A 201 0.97 -9.40 7.09
N GLY A 202 -0.10 -9.45 7.88
CA GLY A 202 -0.67 -10.71 8.33
C GLY A 202 -1.26 -11.47 7.13
N LEU A 203 -0.95 -12.76 7.03
CA LEU A 203 -1.53 -13.57 5.98
C LEU A 203 -3.05 -13.65 6.15
N THR A 204 -3.77 -13.21 5.13
CA THR A 204 -5.23 -13.30 5.05
C THR A 204 -5.62 -14.32 3.98
N VAL A 205 -6.63 -15.13 4.26
CA VAL A 205 -7.16 -16.13 3.32
C VAL A 205 -8.29 -15.54 2.50
N GLU A 206 -7.96 -15.02 1.33
CA GLU A 206 -8.95 -14.45 0.41
C GLU A 206 -9.62 -15.55 -0.44
N PRO A 207 -10.97 -15.62 -0.50
CA PRO A 207 -11.70 -16.74 -1.16
C PRO A 207 -11.33 -16.98 -2.62
N GLN A 208 -10.97 -15.93 -3.36
CA GLN A 208 -10.68 -16.00 -4.80
C GLN A 208 -9.26 -16.48 -5.11
N THR A 209 -8.39 -16.59 -4.11
CA THR A 209 -7.01 -17.00 -4.26
C THR A 209 -6.83 -18.52 -4.35
N PRO A 210 -5.67 -19.03 -4.80
CA PRO A 210 -5.34 -20.44 -4.63
C PRO A 210 -5.42 -20.91 -3.18
N LEU A 211 -4.90 -20.08 -2.24
CA LEU A 211 -4.94 -20.35 -0.80
C LEU A 211 -6.38 -20.45 -0.28
N GLY A 212 -7.28 -19.55 -0.68
CA GLY A 212 -8.70 -19.62 -0.33
C GLY A 212 -9.36 -20.90 -0.79
N ARG A 213 -9.01 -21.39 -1.98
CA ARG A 213 -9.50 -22.68 -2.49
C ARG A 213 -8.94 -23.87 -1.70
N TRP A 214 -7.67 -23.82 -1.27
CA TRP A 214 -7.09 -24.86 -0.40
C TRP A 214 -7.77 -24.87 0.97
N HIS A 215 -7.98 -23.69 1.54
CA HIS A 215 -8.69 -23.54 2.81
C HIS A 215 -10.13 -24.09 2.73
N ALA A 216 -10.87 -23.72 1.70
CA ALA A 216 -12.25 -24.21 1.49
C ALA A 216 -12.35 -25.73 1.35
N ARG A 217 -11.28 -26.43 0.91
CA ARG A 217 -11.20 -27.88 0.83
C ARG A 217 -10.63 -28.53 2.08
N GLY A 218 -10.25 -27.76 3.10
CA GLY A 218 -9.60 -28.26 4.30
C GLY A 218 -8.15 -28.74 4.08
N GLU A 219 -7.53 -28.36 2.97
CA GLU A 219 -6.14 -28.68 2.64
C GLU A 219 -5.14 -27.74 3.33
N GLU A 220 -5.59 -26.54 3.70
CA GLU A 220 -4.81 -25.53 4.38
C GLU A 220 -5.63 -24.86 5.49
N ALA A 221 -4.99 -24.52 6.60
CA ALA A 221 -5.60 -23.81 7.71
C ALA A 221 -4.92 -22.44 7.90
N GLU A 222 -5.68 -21.47 8.36
CA GLU A 222 -5.13 -20.21 8.84
C GLU A 222 -4.27 -20.44 10.08
N ALA A 223 -3.33 -19.54 10.33
CA ALA A 223 -2.62 -19.53 11.59
C ALA A 223 -3.61 -19.25 12.75
N PRO A 224 -3.43 -19.90 13.92
CA PRO A 224 -4.21 -19.56 15.10
C PRO A 224 -4.03 -18.09 15.49
N GLU A 225 -5.07 -17.48 16.08
CA GLU A 225 -5.05 -16.08 16.51
C GLU A 225 -3.88 -15.79 17.47
N GLU A 226 -3.59 -16.71 18.39
CA GLU A 226 -2.47 -16.58 19.33
C GLU A 226 -1.10 -16.55 18.63
N ARG A 227 -0.98 -17.22 17.48
CA ARG A 227 0.23 -17.13 16.66
C ARG A 227 0.34 -15.79 15.96
N TYR A 228 -0.78 -15.31 15.37
CA TYR A 228 -0.85 -14.01 14.74
C TYR A 228 -0.44 -12.91 15.72
N GLU A 229 -1.06 -12.89 16.92
CA GLU A 229 -0.75 -11.92 17.97
C GLU A 229 0.71 -11.98 18.39
N ARG A 230 1.23 -13.20 18.69
CA ARG A 230 2.61 -13.38 19.10
C ARG A 230 3.62 -12.91 18.06
N GLU A 231 3.41 -13.25 16.76
CA GLU A 231 4.33 -12.85 15.69
C GLU A 231 4.26 -11.34 15.43
N PHE A 232 3.09 -10.72 15.50
CA PHE A 232 2.92 -9.28 15.40
C PHE A 232 3.62 -8.53 16.53
N LEU A 233 3.40 -8.91 17.78
CA LEU A 233 4.00 -8.25 18.94
C LEU A 233 5.53 -8.49 19.00
N SER A 234 6.00 -9.66 18.60
CA SER A 234 7.43 -9.93 18.46
C SER A 234 8.08 -9.01 17.42
N ALA A 235 7.46 -8.85 16.25
CA ALA A 235 7.93 -7.93 15.22
C ALA A 235 7.95 -6.48 15.72
N HIS A 236 6.88 -6.04 16.41
CA HIS A 236 6.82 -4.72 17.02
C HIS A 236 8.02 -4.50 17.95
N SER A 237 8.21 -5.39 18.91
CA SER A 237 9.28 -5.28 19.92
C SER A 237 10.67 -5.24 19.29
N GLN A 238 10.96 -6.15 18.35
CA GLN A 238 12.29 -6.26 17.74
C GLN A 238 12.60 -5.09 16.80
N LEU A 239 11.65 -4.67 15.97
CA LEU A 239 11.88 -3.56 15.05
C LEU A 239 12.00 -2.23 15.78
N VAL A 240 11.16 -1.97 16.79
CA VAL A 240 11.31 -0.80 17.66
C VAL A 240 12.65 -0.84 18.40
N GLY A 241 13.02 -1.99 18.96
CA GLY A 241 14.34 -2.21 19.58
C GLY A 241 15.51 -2.00 18.62
N ALA A 242 15.32 -2.26 17.33
CA ALA A 242 16.30 -1.99 16.27
C ALA A 242 16.26 -0.53 15.74
N GLY A 243 15.44 0.36 16.35
CA GLY A 243 15.38 1.80 16.03
C GLY A 243 14.44 2.17 14.89
N PHE A 244 13.46 1.35 14.57
CA PHE A 244 12.36 1.73 13.68
C PHE A 244 11.23 2.38 14.48
N GLU A 245 10.52 3.31 13.86
CA GLU A 245 9.22 3.78 14.30
C GLU A 245 8.14 2.85 13.75
N HIS A 246 7.31 2.26 14.59
CA HIS A 246 6.08 1.58 14.17
C HIS A 246 5.02 2.64 13.95
N TYR A 247 4.92 3.23 12.75
CA TYR A 247 4.16 4.46 12.53
C TYR A 247 2.71 4.25 12.09
N GLU A 248 2.35 3.05 11.65
CA GLU A 248 0.99 2.60 11.42
C GLU A 248 0.94 1.07 11.42
N VAL A 249 -0.25 0.47 11.53
CA VAL A 249 -0.49 -0.97 11.79
C VAL A 249 0.46 -1.92 11.07
N SER A 250 0.74 -1.68 9.78
CA SER A 250 1.52 -2.61 8.95
C SER A 250 2.94 -2.12 8.65
N ASN A 251 3.28 -0.87 8.99
CA ASN A 251 4.50 -0.25 8.48
C ASN A 251 5.40 0.32 9.58
N PHE A 252 6.69 0.05 9.40
CA PHE A 252 7.78 0.54 10.23
C PHE A 252 8.77 1.33 9.38
N ALA A 253 9.37 2.37 9.95
CA ALA A 253 10.33 3.19 9.22
C ALA A 253 11.46 3.67 10.13
N ARG A 254 12.65 3.85 9.58
CA ARG A 254 13.67 4.65 10.25
C ARG A 254 13.15 6.09 10.40
N PRO A 255 13.59 6.85 11.41
CA PRO A 255 13.18 8.25 11.56
C PRO A 255 13.35 9.05 10.27
N GLY A 256 12.27 9.72 9.83
CA GLY A 256 12.24 10.48 8.58
C GLY A 256 12.13 9.65 7.29
N ARG A 257 11.88 8.33 7.38
CA ARG A 257 11.80 7.42 6.23
C ARG A 257 10.41 6.80 6.00
N ARG A 258 9.36 7.33 6.65
CA ARG A 258 7.98 6.89 6.43
C ARG A 258 7.62 7.00 4.94
N ALA A 259 6.85 6.04 4.41
CA ALA A 259 6.34 6.08 3.04
C ALA A 259 5.36 7.25 2.90
N ARG A 260 5.70 8.25 2.10
CA ARG A 260 4.89 9.47 1.94
C ARG A 260 3.58 9.19 1.23
N HIS A 261 3.61 8.29 0.23
CA HIS A 261 2.41 7.88 -0.51
C HIS A 261 1.42 7.15 0.38
N ASN A 262 1.86 6.10 1.11
CA ASN A 262 1.00 5.36 2.03
C ASN A 262 0.45 6.27 3.15
N SER A 263 1.30 7.16 3.68
CA SER A 263 0.87 8.14 4.68
C SER A 263 -0.20 9.11 4.15
N ALA A 264 -0.26 9.37 2.84
CA ALA A 264 -1.32 10.16 2.22
C ALA A 264 -2.68 9.44 2.30
N TYR A 265 -2.71 8.12 2.07
CA TYR A 265 -3.94 7.32 2.26
C TYR A 265 -4.47 7.41 3.69
N TRP A 266 -3.59 7.24 4.68
CA TRP A 266 -3.96 7.26 6.09
C TRP A 266 -4.44 8.62 6.58
N ARG A 267 -4.08 9.70 5.89
CA ARG A 267 -4.61 11.05 6.14
C ARG A 267 -5.91 11.34 5.40
N GLY A 268 -6.42 10.40 4.60
CA GLY A 268 -7.64 10.57 3.83
C GLY A 268 -7.57 11.69 2.78
N VAL A 269 -6.37 12.00 2.26
CA VAL A 269 -6.22 13.05 1.24
C VAL A 269 -6.54 12.53 -0.16
N PRO A 270 -6.98 13.41 -1.08
CA PRO A 270 -7.26 13.02 -2.46
C PRO A 270 -6.05 12.45 -3.18
N TYR A 271 -6.28 11.39 -3.97
CA TYR A 271 -5.26 10.80 -4.82
C TYR A 271 -5.84 10.31 -6.14
N LEU A 272 -5.03 10.37 -7.18
CA LEU A 272 -5.38 9.92 -8.52
C LEU A 272 -4.97 8.46 -8.70
N GLY A 273 -5.90 7.60 -9.14
CA GLY A 273 -5.61 6.25 -9.57
C GLY A 273 -5.66 6.14 -11.09
N LEU A 274 -4.62 5.56 -11.69
CA LEU A 274 -4.51 5.27 -13.13
C LEU A 274 -4.17 3.79 -13.35
N GLY A 275 -4.47 3.28 -14.54
CA GLY A 275 -4.26 1.88 -14.88
C GLY A 275 -5.45 0.98 -14.53
N PRO A 276 -5.42 -0.30 -14.95
CA PRO A 276 -6.49 -1.26 -14.69
C PRO A 276 -6.67 -1.47 -13.18
N SER A 277 -7.91 -1.63 -12.71
CA SER A 277 -8.24 -1.81 -11.28
C SER A 277 -7.82 -0.67 -10.34
N ALA A 278 -7.21 0.39 -10.83
CA ALA A 278 -6.76 1.47 -9.97
C ALA A 278 -7.95 2.18 -9.30
N HIS A 279 -7.86 2.35 -7.99
CA HIS A 279 -8.77 3.17 -7.22
C HIS A 279 -8.24 4.61 -7.13
N GLY A 280 -9.14 5.59 -7.11
CA GLY A 280 -8.86 6.99 -6.88
C GLY A 280 -9.88 7.59 -5.91
N PHE A 281 -9.51 8.70 -5.26
CA PHE A 281 -10.35 9.40 -4.30
C PHE A 281 -10.20 10.91 -4.50
N ASP A 282 -11.31 11.62 -4.63
CA ASP A 282 -11.33 13.07 -4.84
C ASP A 282 -11.62 13.89 -3.56
N GLY A 283 -11.72 13.22 -2.42
CA GLY A 283 -12.11 13.82 -1.13
C GLY A 283 -13.60 13.62 -0.80
N ALA A 284 -14.40 13.18 -1.78
CA ALA A 284 -15.83 12.93 -1.61
C ALA A 284 -16.29 11.62 -2.25
N THR A 285 -15.69 11.29 -3.39
CA THR A 285 -16.08 10.14 -4.23
C THR A 285 -14.88 9.23 -4.41
N ARG A 286 -15.07 7.94 -4.22
CA ARG A 286 -14.17 6.90 -4.68
C ARG A 286 -14.58 6.47 -6.08
N ARG A 287 -13.59 6.21 -6.90
CA ARG A 287 -13.80 5.60 -8.22
C ARG A 287 -12.78 4.49 -8.43
N TRP A 288 -13.12 3.54 -9.27
CA TRP A 288 -12.19 2.48 -9.69
C TRP A 288 -12.33 2.20 -11.17
N ASN A 289 -11.21 1.83 -11.77
CA ASN A 289 -11.12 1.48 -13.17
C ASN A 289 -11.48 0.02 -13.41
N ILE A 290 -11.79 -0.32 -14.67
CA ILE A 290 -12.00 -1.69 -15.15
C ILE A 290 -10.83 -2.57 -14.70
N GLU A 291 -11.14 -3.67 -14.01
CA GLU A 291 -10.15 -4.55 -13.41
C GLU A 291 -9.31 -5.28 -14.46
N ALA A 292 -9.97 -5.90 -15.44
CA ALA A 292 -9.30 -6.71 -16.44
C ALA A 292 -8.45 -5.84 -17.37
N PHE A 293 -7.12 -6.09 -17.44
CA PHE A 293 -6.19 -5.34 -18.30
C PHE A 293 -6.70 -5.15 -19.73
N ALA A 294 -7.19 -6.23 -20.38
CA ALA A 294 -7.69 -6.13 -21.76
C ALA A 294 -8.97 -5.28 -21.87
N GLY A 295 -9.79 -5.22 -20.82
CA GLY A 295 -10.97 -4.34 -20.77
C GLY A 295 -10.59 -2.89 -20.64
N TRP A 296 -9.69 -2.58 -19.70
CA TRP A 296 -9.11 -1.26 -19.51
C TRP A 296 -8.42 -0.75 -20.79
N GLN A 297 -7.57 -1.56 -21.39
CA GLN A 297 -6.86 -1.24 -22.63
C GLN A 297 -7.84 -0.86 -23.76
N ARG A 298 -8.86 -1.71 -24.01
CA ARG A 298 -9.88 -1.41 -25.06
C ARG A 298 -10.67 -0.13 -24.79
N ALA A 299 -10.97 0.19 -23.53
CA ALA A 299 -11.66 1.43 -23.19
C ALA A 299 -10.79 2.64 -23.53
N VAL A 300 -9.53 2.61 -23.10
CA VAL A 300 -8.58 3.69 -23.32
C VAL A 300 -8.21 3.86 -24.79
N GLU A 301 -8.00 2.76 -25.54
CA GLU A 301 -7.75 2.80 -26.99
C GLU A 301 -8.92 3.39 -27.80
N ALA A 302 -10.12 3.31 -27.22
CA ALA A 302 -11.33 3.91 -27.79
C ALA A 302 -11.63 5.34 -27.26
N ASP A 303 -10.63 5.98 -26.62
CA ASP A 303 -10.73 7.31 -25.98
C ASP A 303 -11.91 7.43 -24.99
N ARG A 304 -12.21 6.31 -24.30
CA ARG A 304 -13.24 6.26 -23.25
C ARG A 304 -12.59 6.22 -21.87
N ASP A 305 -13.20 6.94 -20.92
CA ASP A 305 -12.83 6.83 -19.51
C ASP A 305 -12.99 5.35 -19.06
N PRO A 306 -11.91 4.70 -18.55
CA PRO A 306 -11.95 3.29 -18.17
C PRO A 306 -12.63 3.04 -16.82
N VAL A 307 -13.46 3.96 -16.33
CA VAL A 307 -14.19 3.79 -15.07
C VAL A 307 -15.13 2.59 -15.12
N ASP A 308 -15.08 1.73 -14.09
CA ASP A 308 -16.00 0.62 -13.88
C ASP A 308 -17.06 0.96 -12.83
N GLY A 309 -16.70 1.73 -11.81
CA GLY A 309 -17.63 2.17 -10.79
C GLY A 309 -17.14 3.37 -10.01
N GLN A 310 -18.08 3.94 -9.25
CA GLN A 310 -17.82 5.04 -8.33
C GLN A 310 -18.80 5.01 -7.15
N GLU A 311 -18.39 5.55 -6.01
CA GLU A 311 -19.16 5.63 -4.77
C GLU A 311 -18.97 7.00 -4.14
N GLY A 312 -20.05 7.73 -3.93
CA GLY A 312 -20.07 8.95 -3.13
C GLY A 312 -20.12 8.61 -1.65
N LEU A 313 -19.16 9.12 -0.87
CA LEU A 313 -19.13 8.86 0.56
C LEU A 313 -20.19 9.65 1.30
N THR A 314 -21.05 8.96 2.03
CA THR A 314 -22.01 9.58 2.96
C THR A 314 -21.29 10.20 4.17
N PRO A 315 -21.94 11.12 4.93
CA PRO A 315 -21.37 11.60 6.19
C PRO A 315 -21.00 10.47 7.17
N ALA A 316 -21.81 9.40 7.25
CA ALA A 316 -21.54 8.24 8.08
C ALA A 316 -20.29 7.48 7.63
N ASN A 317 -20.14 7.25 6.30
CA ASN A 317 -18.92 6.64 5.75
C ASN A 317 -17.68 7.46 6.09
N ARG A 318 -17.75 8.78 5.95
CA ARG A 318 -16.64 9.68 6.30
C ARG A 318 -16.27 9.63 7.77
N THR A 319 -17.27 9.57 8.66
CA THR A 319 -17.03 9.39 10.10
C THR A 319 -16.33 8.07 10.37
N ALA A 320 -16.80 6.97 9.80
CA ALA A 320 -16.20 5.65 9.96
C ALA A 320 -14.75 5.62 9.47
N GLU A 321 -14.49 6.18 8.29
CA GLU A 321 -13.13 6.27 7.74
C GLU A 321 -12.21 7.13 8.59
N MET A 322 -12.68 8.30 9.03
CA MET A 322 -11.89 9.19 9.89
C MET A 322 -11.49 8.48 11.19
N VAL A 323 -12.42 7.74 11.81
CA VAL A 323 -12.15 6.97 13.04
C VAL A 323 -11.13 5.87 12.73
N TYR A 324 -11.37 5.05 11.71
CA TYR A 324 -10.49 3.93 11.37
C TYR A 324 -9.07 4.39 11.00
N LEU A 325 -8.95 5.39 10.12
CA LEU A 325 -7.66 5.91 9.67
C LEU A 325 -6.92 6.62 10.82
N GLY A 326 -7.63 7.34 11.69
CA GLY A 326 -7.03 8.00 12.83
C GLY A 326 -6.48 7.02 13.87
N LEU A 327 -7.22 5.94 14.17
CA LEU A 327 -6.77 4.90 15.09
C LEU A 327 -5.64 4.04 14.50
N ARG A 328 -5.53 3.97 13.18
CA ARG A 328 -4.55 3.17 12.47
C ARG A 328 -3.12 3.69 12.63
N THR A 329 -2.92 4.96 12.90
CA THR A 329 -1.60 5.61 12.86
C THR A 329 -1.18 6.20 14.20
N VAL A 330 0.13 6.37 14.39
CA VAL A 330 0.69 7.10 15.55
C VAL A 330 0.40 8.61 15.54
N ASP A 331 -0.16 9.14 14.45
CA ASP A 331 -0.65 10.52 14.43
C ASP A 331 -1.90 10.66 15.30
N GLY A 332 -2.63 9.58 15.50
CA GLY A 332 -3.72 9.43 16.44
C GLY A 332 -5.03 10.07 15.98
N LEU A 333 -6.12 9.58 16.52
CA LEU A 333 -7.46 10.11 16.31
C LEU A 333 -7.73 11.26 17.29
N VAL A 334 -8.22 12.40 16.78
CA VAL A 334 -8.76 13.48 17.64
C VAL A 334 -10.00 12.96 18.34
N ILE A 335 -10.04 13.10 19.67
CA ILE A 335 -11.15 12.69 20.51
C ILE A 335 -11.90 13.89 21.08
N GLU A 336 -13.22 13.77 21.14
CA GLU A 336 -14.12 14.76 21.69
C GLU A 336 -14.29 14.56 23.21
N ALA A 337 -14.77 15.58 23.93
CA ALA A 337 -14.92 15.54 25.38
C ALA A 337 -15.83 14.41 25.84
N GLU A 338 -16.89 14.12 25.08
CA GLU A 338 -17.91 13.10 25.36
C GLU A 338 -17.37 11.66 25.24
N GLU A 339 -16.22 11.48 24.58
CA GLU A 339 -15.56 10.19 24.36
C GLU A 339 -14.58 9.82 25.49
N THR A 340 -14.27 10.77 26.37
CA THR A 340 -13.22 10.64 27.39
C THR A 340 -13.37 9.40 28.26
N GLU A 341 -14.60 9.09 28.74
CA GLU A 341 -14.84 7.92 29.60
C GLU A 341 -14.55 6.60 28.85
N ARG A 342 -15.00 6.50 27.58
CA ARG A 342 -14.79 5.35 26.70
C ARG A 342 -13.30 5.12 26.43
N VAL A 343 -12.63 6.18 25.99
CA VAL A 343 -11.20 6.14 25.67
C VAL A 343 -10.34 5.83 26.91
N SER A 344 -10.71 6.37 28.09
CA SER A 344 -10.04 6.05 29.34
C SER A 344 -10.16 4.57 29.74
N ALA A 345 -11.23 3.88 29.31
CA ALA A 345 -11.33 2.43 29.52
C ALA A 345 -10.30 1.68 28.65
N TRP A 346 -10.09 2.11 27.42
CA TRP A 346 -9.09 1.53 26.52
C TRP A 346 -7.65 1.81 26.99
N GLU A 347 -7.40 3.02 27.49
CA GLU A 347 -6.11 3.39 28.07
C GLU A 347 -5.78 2.51 29.29
N ARG A 348 -6.74 2.31 30.23
CA ARG A 348 -6.55 1.36 31.36
C ARG A 348 -6.32 -0.09 30.92
N ALA A 349 -6.87 -0.48 29.77
CA ALA A 349 -6.66 -1.80 29.19
C ALA A 349 -5.32 -1.94 28.44
N GLY A 350 -4.55 -0.85 28.30
CA GLY A 350 -3.29 -0.84 27.58
C GLY A 350 -3.43 -0.78 26.04
N TRP A 351 -4.63 -0.45 25.53
CA TRP A 351 -4.88 -0.46 24.08
C TRP A 351 -4.59 0.87 23.39
N GLY A 352 -4.34 1.93 24.14
CA GLY A 352 -4.02 3.24 23.62
C GLY A 352 -3.51 4.19 24.68
N GLU A 353 -3.02 5.32 24.23
CA GLU A 353 -2.55 6.43 25.05
C GLU A 353 -3.24 7.71 24.63
N VAL A 354 -3.72 8.49 25.60
CA VAL A 354 -4.27 9.81 25.35
C VAL A 354 -3.16 10.84 25.45
N ILE A 355 -2.90 11.53 24.35
CA ILE A 355 -1.83 12.52 24.25
C ILE A 355 -2.37 13.90 23.87
N GLN A 356 -1.61 14.94 24.20
CA GLN A 356 -1.83 16.30 23.69
C GLN A 356 -0.87 16.59 22.54
N ARG A 357 -1.40 16.90 21.36
CA ARG A 357 -0.62 17.25 20.18
C ARG A 357 -1.31 18.38 19.41
N ASP A 358 -0.58 19.44 19.09
CA ASP A 358 -1.08 20.62 18.36
C ASP A 358 -2.36 21.24 18.98
N GLY A 359 -2.45 21.23 20.32
CA GLY A 359 -3.60 21.76 21.06
C GLY A 359 -4.86 20.86 21.00
N GLN A 360 -4.75 19.65 20.47
CA GLN A 360 -5.83 18.67 20.40
C GLN A 360 -5.54 17.46 21.29
N THR A 361 -6.58 16.92 21.90
CA THR A 361 -6.51 15.63 22.60
C THR A 361 -6.64 14.52 21.56
N ARG A 362 -5.70 13.58 21.55
CA ARG A 362 -5.68 12.48 20.60
C ARG A 362 -5.52 11.14 21.30
N LEU A 363 -6.16 10.12 20.76
CA LEU A 363 -5.92 8.73 21.11
C LEU A 363 -4.95 8.13 20.08
N VAL A 364 -3.85 7.58 20.56
CA VAL A 364 -2.88 6.79 19.78
C VAL A 364 -2.97 5.34 20.26
N CYS A 365 -3.24 4.40 19.35
CA CYS A 365 -3.27 3.00 19.70
C CYS A 365 -1.85 2.47 19.97
N THR A 366 -1.74 1.59 20.97
CA THR A 366 -0.55 0.75 21.18
C THR A 366 -0.53 -0.43 20.19
N ALA A 367 0.52 -1.23 20.19
CA ALA A 367 0.54 -2.45 19.37
C ALA A 367 -0.60 -3.42 19.76
N GLU A 368 -0.90 -3.57 21.05
CA GLU A 368 -2.04 -4.34 21.56
C GLU A 368 -3.39 -3.72 21.12
N GLY A 369 -3.47 -2.40 21.06
CA GLY A 369 -4.64 -1.69 20.55
C GLY A 369 -4.86 -1.92 19.06
N TRP A 370 -3.80 -1.95 18.26
CA TRP A 370 -3.91 -2.27 16.84
C TRP A 370 -4.41 -3.69 16.55
N MET A 371 -4.12 -4.65 17.43
CA MET A 371 -4.73 -5.99 17.34
C MET A 371 -6.26 -5.98 17.52
N ARG A 372 -6.82 -4.88 18.02
CA ARG A 372 -8.25 -4.67 18.27
C ARG A 372 -8.84 -3.52 17.44
N LEU A 373 -8.09 -3.07 16.43
CA LEU A 373 -8.42 -1.87 15.66
C LEU A 373 -9.87 -1.86 15.15
N ASP A 374 -10.32 -2.97 14.56
CA ASP A 374 -11.66 -3.07 13.98
C ASP A 374 -12.76 -2.91 15.05
N ALA A 375 -12.57 -3.53 16.22
CA ALA A 375 -13.51 -3.44 17.33
C ALA A 375 -13.54 -2.01 17.91
N LEU A 376 -12.37 -1.38 18.12
CA LEU A 376 -12.28 -0.01 18.62
C LEU A 376 -12.87 0.99 17.63
N ALA A 377 -12.61 0.80 16.34
CA ALA A 377 -13.14 1.65 15.28
C ALA A 377 -14.67 1.50 15.17
N ALA A 378 -15.19 0.28 15.23
CA ALA A 378 -16.63 0.03 15.19
C ALA A 378 -17.36 0.67 16.39
N ASP A 379 -16.81 0.51 17.60
CA ASP A 379 -17.38 1.06 18.84
C ASP A 379 -17.44 2.59 18.79
N LEU A 380 -16.36 3.25 18.37
CA LEU A 380 -16.31 4.71 18.33
C LEU A 380 -17.12 5.30 17.17
N THR A 381 -17.15 4.60 16.03
CA THR A 381 -17.98 4.98 14.89
C THR A 381 -19.46 4.94 15.25
N ALA A 382 -19.91 3.90 15.94
CA ALA A 382 -21.28 3.79 16.42
C ALA A 382 -21.63 4.91 17.41
N PHE A 383 -20.69 5.33 18.24
CA PHE A 383 -20.88 6.45 19.16
C PHE A 383 -21.01 7.79 18.43
N ARG A 384 -20.17 8.04 17.39
CA ARG A 384 -20.17 9.29 16.60
C ARG A 384 -21.31 9.40 15.61
N SER A 385 -21.88 8.27 15.20
CA SER A 385 -22.98 8.22 14.24
C SER A 385 -24.11 7.34 14.78
N PRO A 386 -24.77 7.76 15.87
CA PRO A 386 -25.92 7.01 16.37
C PRO A 386 -27.00 6.96 15.29
N SER A 387 -27.51 5.77 15.02
CA SER A 387 -28.54 5.47 14.01
C SER A 387 -29.89 6.15 14.34
#